data_e015d937f1b4ce68e4d90def11ced8be
#
_entry.id   e015d937f1b4ce68e4d90def11ced8be
#
_cell.length_a   1.000
_cell.length_b   1.000
_cell.length_c   1.000
_cell.angle_alpha   90.00
_cell.angle_beta   90.00
_cell.angle_gamma   90.00
#
_symmetry.space_group_name_H-M   'P 1'
#
loop_
_entity.id
_entity.type
_entity.pdbx_description
1 polymer ?
#
loop_
_entity_poly.entity_id
_entity_poly.type
_entity_poly.pdbx_seq_one_letter_code
_entity_poly.pdbx_strand_id
1 'polypeptide(L)'
;GEMTICLMKGLHGQDSFKRELIASAYLDWLNSPPFDMGITTRNGLAGGTGKEMGQIAIGMEKAAEQSNQKSKANGALMRATPLGVWGHRLTIDELADAAMPEARLTHCNETCQHSSAVYAIAIRHLMLHPGDNQGAFNTAKQWAQDNANQEVKEWLDLAEDNIDVGYYPQA
;
A
#
# COMPACT_ATOMS: atom_id res chain seq x y z
N GLY A 1 10.93 3.80 -7.03
CA GLY A 1 11.86 3.62 -5.93
C GLY A 1 11.86 4.67 -4.83
N GLU A 2 11.75 5.98 -5.13
CA GLU A 2 11.90 7.02 -4.09
C GLU A 2 10.84 6.93 -2.99
N MET A 3 9.58 6.77 -3.32
CA MET A 3 8.52 6.58 -2.32
C MET A 3 8.70 5.30 -1.49
N THR A 4 9.27 4.24 -2.06
CA THR A 4 9.66 3.03 -1.31
C THR A 4 10.69 3.37 -0.22
N ILE A 5 11.69 4.21 -0.56
CA ILE A 5 12.69 4.69 0.40
C ILE A 5 12.05 5.58 1.47
N CYS A 6 11.08 6.41 1.11
CA CYS A 6 10.35 7.24 2.07
C CYS A 6 9.54 6.38 3.05
N LEU A 7 8.88 5.32 2.56
CA LEU A 7 8.21 4.35 3.42
C LEU A 7 9.19 3.68 4.38
N MET A 8 10.35 3.23 3.88
CA MET A 8 11.41 2.67 4.75
C MET A 8 11.85 3.64 5.83
N LYS A 9 12.01 4.94 5.51
CA LYS A 9 12.36 5.97 6.50
C LYS A 9 11.30 6.09 7.58
N GLY A 10 10.01 6.11 7.20
CA GLY A 10 8.91 6.21 8.16
C GLY A 10 8.74 4.98 9.05
N LEU A 11 9.16 3.79 8.57
CA LEU A 11 9.10 2.53 9.31
C LEU A 11 10.36 2.27 10.15
N HIS A 12 11.49 2.91 9.82
CA HIS A 12 12.78 2.65 10.46
C HIS A 12 12.74 2.95 11.97
N GLY A 13 13.17 1.97 12.77
CA GLY A 13 13.21 2.09 14.23
C GLY A 13 11.83 2.11 14.92
N GLN A 14 10.75 1.81 14.20
CA GLN A 14 9.41 1.77 14.78
C GLN A 14 8.99 0.33 15.12
N ASP A 15 8.55 0.10 16.36
CA ASP A 15 7.97 -1.17 16.80
C ASP A 15 6.47 -1.28 16.47
N SER A 16 5.83 -0.20 16.07
CA SER A 16 4.43 -0.15 15.65
C SER A 16 4.25 0.78 14.46
N PHE A 17 3.22 0.54 13.66
CA PHE A 17 2.90 1.37 12.51
C PHE A 17 2.57 2.81 12.93
N LYS A 18 3.33 3.76 12.40
CA LYS A 18 3.17 5.19 12.67
C LYS A 18 2.84 5.92 11.37
N ARG A 19 1.55 5.92 11.03
CA ARG A 19 1.04 6.53 9.78
C ARG A 19 1.55 7.95 9.57
N GLU A 20 1.62 8.75 10.62
CA GLU A 20 2.03 10.15 10.55
C GLU A 20 3.50 10.32 10.17
N LEU A 21 4.39 9.44 10.62
CA LEU A 21 5.80 9.47 10.23
C LEU A 21 5.98 9.13 8.74
N ILE A 22 5.20 8.20 8.24
CA ILE A 22 5.20 7.83 6.82
C ILE A 22 4.65 8.99 5.99
N ALA A 23 3.54 9.58 6.41
CA ALA A 23 2.95 10.74 5.74
C ALA A 23 3.93 11.93 5.70
N SER A 24 4.64 12.19 6.79
CA SER A 24 5.68 13.22 6.84
C SER A 24 6.81 12.93 5.82
N ALA A 25 7.32 11.70 5.78
CA ALA A 25 8.36 11.31 4.81
C ALA A 25 7.89 11.44 3.35
N TYR A 26 6.62 11.17 3.08
CA TYR A 26 6.02 11.39 1.76
C TYR A 26 5.85 12.87 1.43
N LEU A 27 5.51 13.70 2.41
CA LEU A 27 5.43 15.15 2.23
C LEU A 27 6.80 15.76 1.93
N ASP A 28 7.85 15.29 2.62
CA ASP A 28 9.24 15.70 2.33
C ASP A 28 9.63 15.35 0.89
N TRP A 29 9.24 14.16 0.42
CA TRP A 29 9.46 13.76 -0.96
C TRP A 29 8.68 14.65 -1.95
N LEU A 30 7.41 14.94 -1.69
CA LEU A 30 6.62 15.86 -2.53
C LEU A 30 7.31 17.22 -2.69
N ASN A 31 7.92 17.73 -1.61
CA ASN A 31 8.61 19.02 -1.58
C ASN A 31 10.03 18.98 -2.19
N SER A 32 10.56 17.80 -2.53
CA SER A 32 11.92 17.62 -3.09
C SER A 32 11.99 17.73 -4.62
N PRO A 33 11.11 18.37 -5.32
CA PRO A 33 10.68 18.30 -6.71
C PRO A 33 11.03 16.96 -7.39
N PRO A 34 10.24 15.92 -7.15
CA PRO A 34 10.48 14.59 -7.70
C PRO A 34 10.43 14.61 -9.24
N PHE A 35 11.25 13.76 -9.88
CA PHE A 35 11.37 13.68 -11.33
C PHE A 35 10.04 13.29 -12.01
N ASP A 36 9.29 12.38 -11.41
CA ASP A 36 7.99 11.92 -11.92
C ASP A 36 7.03 11.60 -10.76
N MET A 37 5.76 11.91 -10.96
CA MET A 37 4.72 11.66 -9.98
C MET A 37 3.36 11.43 -10.64
N GLY A 38 2.78 10.27 -10.38
CA GLY A 38 1.42 9.96 -10.84
C GLY A 38 0.37 10.91 -10.23
N ILE A 39 -0.67 11.22 -11.01
CA ILE A 39 -1.73 12.16 -10.63
C ILE A 39 -2.41 11.75 -9.32
N THR A 40 -2.75 10.47 -9.16
CA THR A 40 -3.38 9.94 -7.93
C THR A 40 -2.49 10.15 -6.70
N THR A 41 -1.19 9.89 -6.82
CA THR A 41 -0.22 10.13 -5.74
C THR A 41 -0.15 11.62 -5.40
N ARG A 42 -0.02 12.49 -6.39
CA ARG A 42 0.03 13.95 -6.21
C ARG A 42 -1.20 14.48 -5.48
N ASN A 43 -2.40 14.07 -5.93
CA ASN A 43 -3.66 14.51 -5.35
C ASN A 43 -3.75 14.18 -3.85
N GLY A 44 -3.39 12.94 -3.47
CA GLY A 44 -3.39 12.53 -2.06
C GLY A 44 -2.37 13.32 -1.23
N LEU A 45 -1.10 13.33 -1.67
CA LEU A 45 -0.02 13.98 -0.93
C LEU A 45 -0.23 15.49 -0.74
N ALA A 46 -0.83 16.16 -1.73
CA ALA A 46 -1.11 17.60 -1.66
C ALA A 46 -1.95 17.98 -0.42
N GLY A 47 -2.79 17.08 0.07
CA GLY A 47 -3.60 17.31 1.28
C GLY A 47 -2.79 17.46 2.57
N GLY A 48 -1.54 17.01 2.58
CA GLY A 48 -0.61 17.21 3.71
C GLY A 48 0.11 18.55 3.70
N THR A 49 0.08 19.28 2.57
CA THR A 49 0.81 20.54 2.43
C THR A 49 0.29 21.60 3.40
N GLY A 50 1.21 22.25 4.14
CA GLY A 50 0.88 23.29 5.13
C GLY A 50 0.20 22.77 6.40
N LYS A 51 0.20 21.44 6.61
CA LYS A 51 -0.31 20.84 7.85
C LYS A 51 0.79 20.67 8.88
N GLU A 52 0.41 20.78 10.14
CA GLU A 52 1.29 20.45 11.25
C GLU A 52 1.39 18.93 11.44
N MET A 53 2.49 18.48 12.07
CA MET A 53 2.65 17.10 12.50
C MET A 53 1.43 16.65 13.31
N GLY A 54 0.89 15.48 13.04
CA GLY A 54 -0.37 14.97 13.61
C GLY A 54 -1.60 15.28 12.74
N GLN A 55 -1.48 16.14 11.71
CA GLN A 55 -2.54 16.45 10.76
C GLN A 55 -2.19 16.14 9.30
N ILE A 56 -0.94 15.78 9.02
CA ILE A 56 -0.45 15.51 7.66
C ILE A 56 -1.19 14.31 7.05
N ALA A 57 -1.19 13.17 7.76
CA ALA A 57 -1.86 11.96 7.29
C ALA A 57 -3.37 12.17 7.10
N ILE A 58 -4.02 12.85 8.04
CA ILE A 58 -5.46 13.18 7.95
C ILE A 58 -5.74 14.06 6.73
N GLY A 59 -4.88 15.04 6.46
CA GLY A 59 -4.99 15.89 5.30
C GLY A 59 -4.86 15.12 3.98
N MET A 60 -3.88 14.21 3.90
CA MET A 60 -3.66 13.35 2.73
C MET A 60 -4.85 12.43 2.47
N GLU A 61 -5.35 11.73 3.49
CA GLU A 61 -6.52 10.85 3.38
C GLU A 61 -7.76 11.60 2.88
N LYS A 62 -8.05 12.79 3.43
CA LYS A 62 -9.16 13.62 2.98
C LYS A 62 -9.03 14.03 1.52
N ALA A 63 -7.83 14.42 1.09
CA ALA A 63 -7.59 14.79 -0.30
C ALA A 63 -7.74 13.58 -1.24
N ALA A 64 -7.24 12.40 -0.84
CA ALA A 64 -7.43 11.17 -1.57
C ALA A 64 -8.93 10.80 -1.67
N GLU A 65 -9.69 10.91 -0.59
CA GLU A 65 -11.15 10.66 -0.58
C GLU A 65 -11.91 11.62 -1.50
N GLN A 66 -11.49 12.86 -1.61
CA GLN A 66 -12.13 13.84 -2.50
C GLN A 66 -11.82 13.62 -3.98
N SER A 67 -10.61 13.17 -4.30
CA SER A 67 -10.11 13.19 -5.69
C SER A 67 -9.88 11.81 -6.30
N ASN A 68 -9.68 10.76 -5.49
CA ASN A 68 -9.14 9.48 -5.95
C ASN A 68 -10.06 8.27 -5.71
N GLN A 69 -11.33 8.48 -5.32
CA GLN A 69 -12.26 7.38 -5.00
C GLN A 69 -12.36 6.31 -6.08
N LYS A 70 -12.33 6.73 -7.35
CA LYS A 70 -12.47 5.81 -8.51
C LYS A 70 -11.13 5.32 -9.05
N SER A 71 -10.01 5.89 -8.58
CA SER A 71 -8.68 5.53 -9.08
C SER A 71 -8.25 4.16 -8.53
N LYS A 72 -7.90 3.27 -9.44
CA LYS A 72 -7.27 1.97 -9.14
C LYS A 72 -5.82 1.93 -9.61
N ALA A 73 -5.16 3.10 -9.65
CA ALA A 73 -3.75 3.19 -9.98
C ALA A 73 -2.90 2.41 -8.95
N ASN A 74 -1.79 1.85 -9.41
CA ASN A 74 -0.95 0.95 -8.61
C ASN A 74 0.11 1.66 -7.75
N GLY A 75 0.07 2.99 -7.64
CA GLY A 75 1.11 3.77 -6.96
C GLY A 75 1.30 3.45 -5.48
N ALA A 76 0.27 2.97 -4.78
CA ALA A 76 0.40 2.44 -3.42
C ALA A 76 1.07 1.06 -3.42
N LEU A 77 0.63 0.15 -4.30
CA LEU A 77 1.17 -1.20 -4.43
C LEU A 77 2.66 -1.18 -4.77
N MET A 78 3.09 -0.33 -5.70
CA MET A 78 4.48 -0.23 -6.15
C MET A 78 5.49 0.10 -5.04
N ARG A 79 5.06 0.70 -3.94
CA ARG A 79 5.91 1.11 -2.82
C ARG A 79 5.80 0.20 -1.59
N ALA A 80 4.84 -0.74 -1.55
CA ALA A 80 4.42 -1.45 -0.34
C ALA A 80 5.41 -2.52 0.17
N THR A 81 6.41 -2.95 -0.62
CA THR A 81 7.37 -4.00 -0.22
C THR A 81 7.96 -3.82 1.18
N PRO A 82 8.38 -2.61 1.61
CA PRO A 82 8.93 -2.42 2.95
C PRO A 82 7.99 -2.79 4.10
N LEU A 83 6.67 -2.74 3.89
CA LEU A 83 5.70 -3.14 4.92
C LEU A 83 5.82 -4.63 5.25
N GLY A 84 5.88 -5.49 4.23
CA GLY A 84 6.03 -6.94 4.45
C GLY A 84 7.37 -7.30 5.10
N VAL A 85 8.44 -6.56 4.75
CA VAL A 85 9.76 -6.74 5.37
C VAL A 85 9.77 -6.26 6.82
N TRP A 86 9.30 -5.05 7.08
CA TRP A 86 9.20 -4.47 8.43
C TRP A 86 8.27 -5.29 9.32
N GLY A 87 7.11 -5.64 8.79
CA GLY A 87 6.04 -6.33 9.52
C GLY A 87 6.23 -7.85 9.60
N HIS A 88 7.42 -8.41 9.33
CA HIS A 88 7.63 -9.86 9.34
C HIS A 88 7.31 -10.54 10.68
N ARG A 89 7.37 -9.78 11.80
CA ARG A 89 7.03 -10.25 13.16
C ARG A 89 5.58 -10.02 13.56
N LEU A 90 4.84 -9.21 12.80
CA LEU A 90 3.43 -8.95 13.05
C LEU A 90 2.59 -10.18 12.68
N THR A 91 1.40 -10.28 13.22
CA THR A 91 0.37 -11.18 12.68
C THR A 91 -0.05 -10.72 11.28
N ILE A 92 -0.75 -11.56 10.55
CA ILE A 92 -1.26 -11.22 9.21
C ILE A 92 -2.23 -10.04 9.29
N ASP A 93 -3.12 -10.04 10.29
CA ASP A 93 -4.12 -8.98 10.47
C ASP A 93 -3.47 -7.66 10.86
N GLU A 94 -2.51 -7.66 11.81
CA GLU A 94 -1.76 -6.46 12.17
C GLU A 94 -1.00 -5.85 10.98
N LEU A 95 -0.46 -6.70 10.09
CA LEU A 95 0.22 -6.24 8.88
C LEU A 95 -0.78 -5.64 7.87
N ALA A 96 -1.94 -6.25 7.69
CA ALA A 96 -3.00 -5.72 6.85
C ALA A 96 -3.51 -4.38 7.38
N ASP A 97 -3.69 -4.26 8.72
CA ASP A 97 -4.07 -3.03 9.42
C ASP A 97 -3.01 -1.91 9.30
N ALA A 98 -1.77 -2.25 8.97
CA ALA A 98 -0.74 -1.27 8.63
C ALA A 98 -0.74 -0.93 7.12
N ALA A 99 -0.91 -1.92 6.25
CA ALA A 99 -0.81 -1.74 4.80
C ALA A 99 -1.99 -0.96 4.20
N MET A 100 -3.19 -1.20 4.68
CA MET A 100 -4.38 -0.50 4.19
C MET A 100 -4.35 1.01 4.49
N PRO A 101 -4.09 1.47 5.73
CA PRO A 101 -3.96 2.90 6.00
C PRO A 101 -2.76 3.56 5.30
N GLU A 102 -1.67 2.82 5.04
CA GLU A 102 -0.56 3.33 4.24
C GLU A 102 -1.02 3.64 2.82
N ALA A 103 -1.67 2.68 2.17
CA ALA A 103 -2.22 2.87 0.82
C ALA A 103 -3.21 4.04 0.76
N ARG A 104 -4.08 4.17 1.78
CA ARG A 104 -5.12 5.20 1.87
C ARG A 104 -4.60 6.62 1.90
N LEU A 105 -3.36 6.86 2.31
CA LEU A 105 -2.75 8.20 2.24
C LEU A 105 -2.84 8.82 0.84
N THR A 106 -2.89 8.01 -0.20
CA THR A 106 -2.95 8.46 -1.60
C THR A 106 -3.99 7.74 -2.45
N HIS A 107 -4.28 6.48 -2.15
CA HIS A 107 -5.14 5.59 -2.93
C HIS A 107 -6.27 5.06 -2.03
N CYS A 108 -7.32 5.87 -1.88
CA CYS A 108 -8.43 5.57 -0.97
C CYS A 108 -9.40 4.50 -1.49
N ASN A 109 -9.29 4.09 -2.77
CA ASN A 109 -10.11 3.01 -3.31
C ASN A 109 -9.81 1.71 -2.56
N GLU A 110 -10.85 1.01 -2.14
CA GLU A 110 -10.76 -0.21 -1.33
C GLU A 110 -9.94 -1.31 -2.02
N THR A 111 -10.08 -1.45 -3.34
CA THR A 111 -9.27 -2.39 -4.14
C THR A 111 -7.77 -2.10 -4.01
N CYS A 112 -7.36 -0.83 -4.01
CA CYS A 112 -5.94 -0.46 -3.82
C CYS A 112 -5.44 -0.81 -2.42
N GLN A 113 -6.26 -0.59 -1.39
CA GLN A 113 -5.93 -0.92 -0.01
C GLN A 113 -5.79 -2.43 0.18
N HIS A 114 -6.76 -3.21 -0.27
CA HIS A 114 -6.74 -4.67 -0.18
C HIS A 114 -5.59 -5.29 -0.99
N SER A 115 -5.33 -4.79 -2.20
CA SER A 115 -4.18 -5.26 -2.99
C SER A 115 -2.84 -5.00 -2.30
N SER A 116 -2.70 -3.85 -1.62
CA SER A 116 -1.49 -3.52 -0.85
C SER A 116 -1.32 -4.45 0.36
N ALA A 117 -2.42 -4.80 1.05
CA ALA A 117 -2.40 -5.76 2.16
C ALA A 117 -2.02 -7.17 1.67
N VAL A 118 -2.68 -7.67 0.62
CA VAL A 118 -2.36 -8.97 0.00
C VAL A 118 -0.88 -9.06 -0.37
N TYR A 119 -0.35 -8.03 -1.01
CA TYR A 119 1.05 -7.99 -1.41
C TYR A 119 2.01 -7.99 -0.21
N ALA A 120 1.73 -7.16 0.81
CA ALA A 120 2.55 -7.11 2.02
C ALA A 120 2.55 -8.46 2.77
N ILE A 121 1.41 -9.15 2.84
CA ILE A 121 1.28 -10.49 3.43
C ILE A 121 2.12 -11.52 2.68
N ALA A 122 2.08 -11.50 1.33
CA ALA A 122 2.92 -12.39 0.52
C ALA A 122 4.42 -12.14 0.76
N ILE A 123 4.86 -10.88 0.80
CA ILE A 123 6.25 -10.52 1.12
C ILE A 123 6.64 -10.99 2.52
N ARG A 124 5.78 -10.79 3.53
CA ARG A 124 5.99 -11.28 4.89
C ARG A 124 6.22 -12.80 4.90
N HIS A 125 5.39 -13.56 4.19
CA HIS A 125 5.55 -15.01 4.09
C HIS A 125 6.93 -15.39 3.53
N LEU A 126 7.36 -14.75 2.45
CA LEU A 126 8.67 -15.00 1.83
C LEU A 126 9.84 -14.60 2.73
N MET A 127 9.66 -13.61 3.61
CA MET A 127 10.67 -13.26 4.63
C MET A 127 10.85 -14.37 5.67
N LEU A 128 9.79 -15.07 6.02
CA LEU A 128 9.79 -16.17 7.01
C LEU A 128 10.13 -17.51 6.37
N HIS A 129 9.76 -17.70 5.12
CA HIS A 129 9.90 -18.95 4.35
C HIS A 129 10.51 -18.65 2.96
N PRO A 130 11.83 -18.36 2.88
CA PRO A 130 12.47 -18.00 1.62
C PRO A 130 12.30 -19.09 0.54
N GLY A 131 11.82 -18.69 -0.63
CA GLY A 131 11.60 -19.59 -1.77
C GLY A 131 10.24 -20.30 -1.80
N ASP A 132 9.42 -20.18 -0.75
CA ASP A 132 8.06 -20.72 -0.72
C ASP A 132 7.06 -19.79 -1.42
N ASN A 133 7.15 -19.70 -2.73
CA ASN A 133 6.29 -18.84 -3.54
C ASN A 133 4.81 -19.27 -3.47
N GLN A 134 4.56 -20.58 -3.47
CA GLN A 134 3.19 -21.10 -3.40
C GLN A 134 2.56 -20.83 -2.03
N GLY A 135 3.31 -21.03 -0.96
CA GLY A 135 2.85 -20.71 0.40
C GLY A 135 2.58 -19.21 0.57
N ALA A 136 3.39 -18.35 -0.03
CA ALA A 136 3.17 -16.90 -0.02
C ALA A 136 1.85 -16.53 -0.71
N PHE A 137 1.60 -17.08 -1.89
CA PHE A 137 0.35 -16.89 -2.62
C PHE A 137 -0.85 -17.41 -1.82
N ASN A 138 -0.78 -18.64 -1.31
CA ASN A 138 -1.87 -19.26 -0.57
C ASN A 138 -2.21 -18.48 0.71
N THR A 139 -1.18 -18.02 1.46
CA THR A 139 -1.38 -17.24 2.69
C THR A 139 -2.08 -15.91 2.39
N ALA A 140 -1.62 -15.20 1.36
CA ALA A 140 -2.21 -13.93 0.95
C ALA A 140 -3.64 -14.11 0.39
N LYS A 141 -3.86 -15.15 -0.41
CA LYS A 141 -5.18 -15.50 -0.95
C LYS A 141 -6.17 -15.86 0.17
N GLN A 142 -5.75 -16.65 1.15
CA GLN A 142 -6.61 -17.01 2.29
C GLN A 142 -7.07 -15.75 3.05
N TRP A 143 -6.15 -14.84 3.38
CA TRP A 143 -6.53 -13.57 3.99
C TRP A 143 -7.52 -12.77 3.12
N ALA A 144 -7.26 -12.72 1.82
CA ALA A 144 -8.14 -12.00 0.89
C ALA A 144 -9.54 -12.61 0.82
N GLN A 145 -9.70 -13.93 0.85
CA GLN A 145 -11.00 -14.59 0.85
C GLN A 145 -11.86 -14.18 2.06
N ASP A 146 -11.24 -13.93 3.21
CA ASP A 146 -11.95 -13.55 4.42
C ASP A 146 -12.21 -12.03 4.50
N ASN A 147 -11.29 -11.19 3.97
CA ASN A 147 -11.22 -9.76 4.27
C ASN A 147 -11.30 -8.82 3.06
N ALA A 148 -10.90 -9.28 1.87
CA ALA A 148 -10.83 -8.38 0.71
C ALA A 148 -12.18 -8.21 0.01
N ASN A 149 -12.29 -7.16 -0.81
CA ASN A 149 -13.45 -6.99 -1.68
C ASN A 149 -13.47 -8.02 -2.80
N GLN A 150 -14.62 -8.15 -3.46
CA GLN A 150 -14.87 -9.18 -4.47
C GLN A 150 -13.89 -9.10 -5.66
N GLU A 151 -13.52 -7.90 -6.07
CA GLU A 151 -12.63 -7.70 -7.22
C GLU A 151 -11.22 -8.27 -6.96
N VAL A 152 -10.66 -8.06 -5.77
CA VAL A 152 -9.34 -8.62 -5.40
C VAL A 152 -9.41 -10.14 -5.30
N LYS A 153 -10.50 -10.70 -4.77
CA LYS A 153 -10.73 -12.15 -4.71
C LYS A 153 -10.72 -12.77 -6.11
N GLU A 154 -11.49 -12.18 -7.03
CA GLU A 154 -11.56 -12.63 -8.43
C GLU A 154 -10.20 -12.58 -9.12
N TRP A 155 -9.41 -11.54 -8.92
CA TRP A 155 -8.06 -11.44 -9.50
C TRP A 155 -7.12 -12.53 -8.98
N LEU A 156 -7.21 -12.87 -7.70
CA LEU A 156 -6.41 -13.95 -7.13
C LEU A 156 -6.85 -15.33 -7.62
N ASP A 157 -8.14 -15.55 -7.83
CA ASP A 157 -8.67 -16.78 -8.43
C ASP A 157 -8.19 -16.93 -9.88
N LEU A 158 -8.28 -15.87 -10.69
CA LEU A 158 -7.77 -15.86 -12.06
C LEU A 158 -6.26 -16.10 -12.12
N ALA A 159 -5.50 -15.52 -11.20
CA ALA A 159 -4.05 -15.71 -11.13
C ALA A 159 -3.67 -17.15 -10.75
N GLU A 160 -4.44 -17.82 -9.88
CA GLU A 160 -4.24 -19.22 -9.53
C GLU A 160 -4.45 -20.14 -10.73
N ASP A 161 -5.45 -19.86 -11.56
CA ASP A 161 -5.76 -20.60 -12.78
C ASP A 161 -4.85 -20.23 -13.96
N ASN A 162 -3.86 -19.35 -13.77
CA ASN A 162 -3.00 -18.78 -14.82
C ASN A 162 -3.79 -18.13 -15.97
N ILE A 163 -4.94 -17.60 -15.68
CA ILE A 163 -5.79 -16.85 -16.63
C ILE A 163 -5.35 -15.39 -16.63
N ASP A 164 -5.15 -14.84 -17.83
CA ASP A 164 -4.88 -13.41 -18.00
C ASP A 164 -6.07 -12.61 -17.44
N VAL A 165 -5.82 -11.77 -16.45
CA VAL A 165 -6.85 -10.93 -15.84
C VAL A 165 -7.40 -9.86 -16.79
N GLY A 166 -6.83 -9.73 -17.99
CA GLY A 166 -7.32 -8.82 -19.04
C GLY A 166 -7.26 -7.34 -18.67
N TYR A 167 -6.57 -7.01 -17.58
CA TYR A 167 -6.43 -5.64 -17.14
C TYR A 167 -5.18 -5.00 -17.74
N TYR A 168 -5.37 -4.27 -18.83
CA TYR A 168 -4.33 -3.37 -19.35
C TYR A 168 -4.72 -1.95 -18.92
N PRO A 169 -3.93 -1.28 -18.04
CA PRO A 169 -4.17 0.10 -17.73
C PRO A 169 -4.15 0.90 -19.04
N GLN A 170 -5.25 1.55 -19.32
CA GLN A 170 -5.28 2.50 -20.44
C GLN A 170 -4.35 3.65 -20.07
N ALA A 171 -3.33 3.87 -20.91
CA ALA A 171 -2.34 4.93 -20.75
C ALA A 171 -3.00 6.32 -20.88
#